data_ddf66c09782aa6260e5b620a2a693d76
#
_entry.id   ddf66c09782aa6260e5b620a2a693d76
#
_cell.length_a   1.000
_cell.length_b   1.000
_cell.length_c   1.000
_cell.angle_alpha   90.00
_cell.angle_beta   90.00
_cell.angle_gamma   90.00
#
_symmetry.space_group_name_H-M   'P 1'
#
loop_
_entity.id
_entity.type
_entity.pdbx_description
1 polymer ?
#
loop_
_entity_poly.entity_id
_entity_poly.type
_entity_poly.pdbx_seq_one_letter_code
_entity_poly.pdbx_strand_id
1 'polypeptide(L)'
;ASDVYKRQVLVTGPTGSGKSTTLAAIIDKINNNRDAHVITLEDPIEYLHQHKMSMVNQREIGIDSNNYANALRAALREDPDVILVGEMRDFETISVAITAAETGHLVLSTLHTIGAASTVDRVIDVFPPHQQQQIRVQLSNTLEAVISQQLIPTADGKHRVAAFEVMHANHAVRNLIREGKSHQLASVMQTNRKLGMITMDEAIVQLYFEGKIDREHAIQFAQDPDSMENKI
;
A
#
# COMPACT_ATOMS: atom_id res chain seq x y z
N ALA A 1 15.26 -18.93 -11.02
CA ALA A 1 16.10 -18.19 -10.08
C ALA A 1 15.23 -17.46 -9.09
N SER A 2 15.40 -17.86 -7.90
CA SER A 2 14.84 -17.42 -6.62
C SER A 2 14.19 -16.05 -6.58
N ASP A 3 12.89 -16.01 -6.31
CA ASP A 3 12.19 -14.89 -5.68
C ASP A 3 12.66 -14.72 -4.22
N VAL A 4 13.96 -14.52 -4.03
CA VAL A 4 14.61 -14.53 -2.70
C VAL A 4 14.24 -13.31 -1.85
N TYR A 5 13.53 -12.32 -2.40
CA TYR A 5 13.20 -11.08 -1.69
C TYR A 5 11.75 -10.65 -1.98
N LYS A 6 10.79 -11.49 -1.61
CA LYS A 6 9.42 -11.04 -1.46
C LYS A 6 9.40 -10.09 -0.26
N ARG A 7 8.75 -8.92 -0.38
CA ARG A 7 8.81 -7.88 0.64
C ARG A 7 7.44 -7.22 0.78
N GLN A 8 7.36 -6.02 1.30
CA GLN A 8 6.10 -5.39 1.67
C GLN A 8 5.63 -4.39 0.61
N VAL A 9 4.36 -4.49 0.22
CA VAL A 9 3.65 -3.49 -0.58
C VAL A 9 2.47 -2.96 0.22
N LEU A 10 2.38 -1.64 0.33
CA LEU A 10 1.32 -0.96 1.05
C LEU A 10 0.35 -0.31 0.07
N VAL A 11 -0.95 -0.63 0.18
CA VAL A 11 -2.02 0.04 -0.56
C VAL A 11 -2.77 0.93 0.41
N THR A 12 -2.77 2.24 0.17
CA THR A 12 -3.25 3.22 1.14
C THR A 12 -4.29 4.16 0.55
N GLY A 13 -4.99 4.88 1.39
CA GLY A 13 -6.02 5.83 0.99
C GLY A 13 -7.21 5.82 1.94
N PRO A 14 -8.11 6.79 1.83
CA PRO A 14 -9.28 6.90 2.71
C PRO A 14 -10.24 5.71 2.52
N THR A 15 -11.19 5.59 3.44
CA THR A 15 -12.27 4.60 3.31
C THR A 15 -13.04 4.85 2.01
N GLY A 16 -13.36 3.79 1.30
CA GLY A 16 -14.07 3.88 0.02
C GLY A 16 -13.20 4.31 -1.17
N SER A 17 -11.87 4.38 -1.05
CA SER A 17 -10.97 4.68 -2.17
C SER A 17 -10.69 3.50 -3.11
N GLY A 18 -11.23 2.31 -2.82
CA GLY A 18 -11.06 1.11 -3.66
C GLY A 18 -9.84 0.26 -3.33
N LYS A 19 -9.25 0.38 -2.14
CA LYS A 19 -8.08 -0.42 -1.72
C LYS A 19 -8.31 -1.92 -1.84
N SER A 20 -9.45 -2.42 -1.33
CA SER A 20 -9.80 -3.84 -1.39
C SER A 20 -9.93 -4.34 -2.84
N THR A 21 -10.51 -3.53 -3.73
CA THR A 21 -10.61 -3.84 -5.17
C THR A 21 -9.22 -3.94 -5.81
N THR A 22 -8.33 -3.02 -5.49
CA THR A 22 -6.94 -3.02 -5.98
C THR A 22 -6.18 -4.24 -5.48
N LEU A 23 -6.31 -4.56 -4.18
CA LEU A 23 -5.69 -5.76 -3.60
C LEU A 23 -6.25 -7.05 -4.19
N ALA A 24 -7.57 -7.14 -4.37
CA ALA A 24 -8.19 -8.28 -5.02
C ALA A 24 -7.67 -8.50 -6.44
N ALA A 25 -7.47 -7.41 -7.21
CA ALA A 25 -6.88 -7.48 -8.55
C ALA A 25 -5.41 -7.94 -8.52
N ILE A 26 -4.63 -7.52 -7.52
CA ILE A 26 -3.24 -7.96 -7.33
C ILE A 26 -3.22 -9.46 -6.98
N ILE A 27 -4.06 -9.92 -6.05
CA ILE A 27 -4.17 -11.34 -5.68
C ILE A 27 -4.62 -12.17 -6.90
N ASP A 28 -5.61 -11.69 -7.65
CA ASP A 28 -6.07 -12.42 -8.85
C ASP A 28 -4.96 -12.52 -9.90
N LYS A 29 -4.16 -11.47 -10.09
CA LYS A 29 -3.01 -11.49 -10.98
C LYS A 29 -1.93 -12.49 -10.52
N ILE A 30 -1.64 -12.57 -9.24
CA ILE A 30 -0.73 -13.58 -8.67
C ILE A 30 -1.30 -14.97 -8.91
N ASN A 31 -2.56 -15.19 -8.53
CA ASN A 31 -3.27 -16.47 -8.64
C ASN A 31 -3.37 -17.00 -10.08
N ASN A 32 -3.40 -16.12 -11.08
CA ASN A 32 -3.42 -16.52 -12.48
C ASN A 32 -2.03 -16.83 -13.07
N ASN A 33 -0.94 -16.39 -12.43
CA ASN A 33 0.38 -16.38 -13.07
C ASN A 33 1.48 -17.06 -12.25
N ARG A 34 1.20 -17.45 -11.01
CA ARG A 34 2.20 -18.05 -10.10
C ARG A 34 1.64 -19.27 -9.40
N ASP A 35 2.47 -20.28 -9.25
CA ASP A 35 2.28 -21.38 -8.32
C ASP A 35 2.75 -20.91 -6.93
N ALA A 36 1.79 -20.53 -6.08
CA ALA A 36 2.07 -19.91 -4.79
C ALA A 36 1.00 -20.27 -3.76
N HIS A 37 1.38 -20.32 -2.49
CA HIS A 37 0.43 -20.35 -1.38
C HIS A 37 0.13 -18.92 -0.92
N VAL A 38 -1.10 -18.50 -1.11
CA VAL A 38 -1.60 -17.18 -0.76
C VAL A 38 -2.54 -17.30 0.44
N ILE A 39 -2.26 -16.55 1.51
CA ILE A 39 -3.16 -16.45 2.66
C ILE A 39 -3.66 -15.01 2.75
N THR A 40 -4.98 -14.83 2.85
CA THR A 40 -5.56 -13.52 3.13
C THR A 40 -6.18 -13.49 4.52
N LEU A 41 -6.00 -12.37 5.21
CA LEU A 41 -6.54 -12.07 6.53
C LEU A 41 -7.35 -10.79 6.38
N GLU A 42 -8.68 -10.87 6.51
CA GLU A 42 -9.60 -9.78 6.14
C GLU A 42 -10.68 -9.56 7.21
N ASP A 43 -11.28 -8.36 7.23
CA ASP A 43 -12.33 -7.98 8.19
C ASP A 43 -13.30 -6.97 7.55
N PRO A 44 -14.40 -7.46 6.89
CA PRO A 44 -14.66 -8.83 6.46
C PRO A 44 -13.99 -9.18 5.12
N ILE A 45 -14.18 -10.42 4.62
CA ILE A 45 -13.82 -10.81 3.25
C ILE A 45 -14.77 -10.13 2.27
N GLU A 46 -14.22 -9.22 1.43
CA GLU A 46 -15.01 -8.50 0.42
C GLU A 46 -15.05 -9.23 -0.95
N TYR A 47 -13.99 -9.96 -1.31
CA TYR A 47 -13.87 -10.68 -2.58
C TYR A 47 -13.47 -12.11 -2.35
N LEU A 48 -14.22 -13.06 -2.92
CA LEU A 48 -13.88 -14.48 -2.87
C LEU A 48 -12.97 -14.85 -4.03
N HIS A 49 -11.85 -15.48 -3.72
CA HIS A 49 -10.88 -15.98 -4.68
C HIS A 49 -11.02 -17.49 -4.86
N GLN A 50 -11.15 -17.94 -6.09
CA GLN A 50 -11.05 -19.36 -6.41
C GLN A 50 -9.58 -19.77 -6.58
N HIS A 51 -9.24 -21.02 -6.25
CA HIS A 51 -7.93 -21.57 -6.56
C HIS A 51 -7.74 -21.63 -8.08
N LYS A 52 -6.60 -21.16 -8.58
CA LYS A 52 -6.20 -21.25 -9.99
C LYS A 52 -4.81 -21.88 -10.08
N MET A 53 -3.77 -21.10 -10.44
CA MET A 53 -2.40 -21.58 -10.34
C MET A 53 -1.89 -21.56 -8.88
N SER A 54 -2.40 -20.63 -8.08
CA SER A 54 -2.09 -20.57 -6.65
C SER A 54 -3.17 -21.24 -5.81
N MET A 55 -2.78 -21.71 -4.62
CA MET A 55 -3.70 -22.03 -3.56
C MET A 55 -4.01 -20.77 -2.75
N VAL A 56 -5.27 -20.36 -2.68
CA VAL A 56 -5.69 -19.15 -1.96
C VAL A 56 -6.56 -19.53 -0.78
N ASN A 57 -6.08 -19.32 0.44
CA ASN A 57 -6.82 -19.53 1.67
C ASN A 57 -7.17 -18.18 2.29
N GLN A 58 -8.46 -17.92 2.49
CA GLN A 58 -8.96 -16.66 3.05
C GLN A 58 -9.48 -16.91 4.46
N ARG A 59 -9.16 -15.99 5.39
CA ARG A 59 -9.58 -16.02 6.77
C ARG A 59 -10.22 -14.69 7.15
N GLU A 60 -11.37 -14.77 7.79
CA GLU A 60 -12.08 -13.62 8.29
C GLU A 60 -11.80 -13.41 9.79
N ILE A 61 -11.39 -12.20 10.15
CA ILE A 61 -11.17 -11.83 11.54
C ILE A 61 -12.52 -11.74 12.26
N GLY A 62 -12.57 -12.26 13.45
CA GLY A 62 -13.82 -12.39 14.23
C GLY A 62 -14.58 -13.71 14.00
N ILE A 63 -14.27 -14.43 12.91
CA ILE A 63 -14.84 -15.75 12.59
C ILE A 63 -13.76 -16.83 12.68
N ASP A 64 -12.72 -16.76 11.85
CA ASP A 64 -11.66 -17.75 11.75
C ASP A 64 -10.49 -17.46 12.69
N SER A 65 -10.35 -16.22 13.13
CA SER A 65 -9.30 -15.79 14.07
C SER A 65 -9.78 -14.60 14.91
N ASN A 66 -9.26 -14.49 16.12
CA ASN A 66 -9.65 -13.42 17.05
C ASN A 66 -9.12 -12.02 16.67
N ASN A 67 -7.96 -11.94 16.03
CA ASN A 67 -7.34 -10.68 15.61
C ASN A 67 -6.27 -10.92 14.52
N TYR A 68 -5.86 -9.84 13.88
CA TYR A 68 -4.85 -9.88 12.80
C TYR A 68 -3.50 -10.42 13.25
N ALA A 69 -3.00 -10.03 14.42
CA ALA A 69 -1.69 -10.45 14.90
C ALA A 69 -1.63 -11.96 15.13
N ASN A 70 -2.66 -12.56 15.73
CA ASN A 70 -2.75 -13.99 15.94
C ASN A 70 -2.91 -14.76 14.62
N ALA A 71 -3.78 -14.26 13.73
CA ALA A 71 -3.98 -14.84 12.40
C ALA A 71 -2.67 -14.85 11.60
N LEU A 72 -1.92 -13.74 11.62
CA LEU A 72 -0.66 -13.60 10.91
C LEU A 72 0.43 -14.52 11.47
N ARG A 73 0.54 -14.63 12.80
CA ARG A 73 1.47 -15.59 13.44
C ARG A 73 1.16 -17.05 13.08
N ALA A 74 -0.13 -17.37 12.98
CA ALA A 74 -0.54 -18.71 12.54
C ALA A 74 -0.22 -18.94 11.07
N ALA A 75 -0.52 -17.96 10.20
CA ALA A 75 -0.23 -18.01 8.78
C ALA A 75 1.25 -18.26 8.48
N LEU A 76 2.17 -17.63 9.22
CA LEU A 76 3.62 -17.83 9.06
C LEU A 76 4.11 -19.27 9.29
N ARG A 77 3.29 -20.13 9.87
CA ARG A 77 3.61 -21.56 10.09
C ARG A 77 3.10 -22.47 8.98
N GLU A 78 2.42 -21.90 8.00
CA GLU A 78 1.79 -22.62 6.89
C GLU A 78 2.58 -22.50 5.58
N ASP A 79 3.81 -21.97 5.67
CA ASP A 79 4.73 -21.78 4.55
C ASP A 79 4.07 -20.99 3.38
N PRO A 80 3.50 -19.80 3.65
CA PRO A 80 2.88 -19.00 2.61
C PRO A 80 3.93 -18.28 1.77
N ASP A 81 3.65 -18.10 0.49
CA ASP A 81 4.43 -17.24 -0.39
C ASP A 81 3.98 -15.79 -0.33
N VAL A 82 2.68 -15.58 -0.17
CA VAL A 82 2.02 -14.28 -0.17
C VAL A 82 1.04 -14.20 0.97
N ILE A 83 1.11 -13.13 1.73
CA ILE A 83 0.18 -12.84 2.83
C ILE A 83 -0.47 -11.49 2.57
N LEU A 84 -1.81 -11.45 2.54
CA LEU A 84 -2.57 -10.23 2.55
C LEU A 84 -3.06 -9.98 3.98
N VAL A 85 -2.70 -8.82 4.54
CA VAL A 85 -3.21 -8.31 5.82
C VAL A 85 -4.16 -7.15 5.51
N GLY A 86 -5.46 -7.38 5.64
CA GLY A 86 -6.51 -6.45 5.23
C GLY A 86 -6.32 -5.05 5.77
N GLU A 87 -5.90 -4.94 7.04
CA GLU A 87 -5.57 -3.64 7.64
C GLU A 87 -4.51 -3.75 8.74
N MET A 88 -3.58 -2.79 8.76
CA MET A 88 -2.56 -2.65 9.80
C MET A 88 -2.87 -1.42 10.68
N ARG A 89 -3.57 -1.62 11.81
CA ARG A 89 -3.98 -0.52 12.71
C ARG A 89 -3.10 -0.38 13.93
N ASP A 90 -2.59 -1.48 14.43
CA ASP A 90 -1.93 -1.57 15.73
C ASP A 90 -0.47 -2.00 15.63
N PHE A 91 0.26 -1.68 16.69
CA PHE A 91 1.68 -2.01 16.85
C PHE A 91 1.98 -3.49 16.60
N GLU A 92 1.16 -4.39 17.17
CA GLU A 92 1.43 -5.81 17.14
C GLU A 92 1.30 -6.37 15.72
N THR A 93 0.25 -6.01 15.01
CA THR A 93 0.01 -6.41 13.61
C THR A 93 1.12 -5.89 12.70
N ILE A 94 1.50 -4.60 12.83
CA ILE A 94 2.58 -3.99 12.02
C ILE A 94 3.92 -4.67 12.29
N SER A 95 4.25 -4.95 13.55
CA SER A 95 5.50 -5.62 13.95
C SER A 95 5.62 -7.01 13.33
N VAL A 96 4.55 -7.81 13.40
CA VAL A 96 4.52 -9.16 12.82
C VAL A 96 4.57 -9.10 11.28
N ALA A 97 3.90 -8.12 10.65
CA ALA A 97 3.93 -7.93 9.19
C ALA A 97 5.33 -7.57 8.68
N ILE A 98 6.05 -6.68 9.36
CA ILE A 98 7.45 -6.34 9.03
C ILE A 98 8.33 -7.58 9.18
N THR A 99 8.18 -8.34 10.26
CA THR A 99 8.94 -9.58 10.48
C THR A 99 8.66 -10.61 9.37
N ALA A 100 7.40 -10.77 8.96
CA ALA A 100 7.03 -11.64 7.85
C ALA A 100 7.73 -11.22 6.55
N ALA A 101 7.78 -9.91 6.26
CA ALA A 101 8.48 -9.38 5.10
C ALA A 101 10.01 -9.59 5.18
N GLU A 102 10.62 -9.50 6.37
CA GLU A 102 12.05 -9.78 6.57
C GLU A 102 12.39 -11.27 6.34
N THR A 103 11.46 -12.16 6.65
CA THR A 103 11.65 -13.62 6.53
C THR A 103 11.31 -14.16 5.13
N GLY A 104 11.07 -13.30 4.15
CA GLY A 104 10.99 -13.69 2.73
C GLY A 104 9.58 -13.84 2.17
N HIS A 105 8.54 -13.45 2.90
CA HIS A 105 7.16 -13.45 2.42
C HIS A 105 6.85 -12.15 1.64
N LEU A 106 5.99 -12.24 0.63
CA LEU A 106 5.36 -11.04 0.06
C LEU A 106 4.18 -10.65 0.94
N VAL A 107 4.29 -9.51 1.62
CA VAL A 107 3.24 -8.98 2.48
C VAL A 107 2.53 -7.83 1.77
N LEU A 108 1.24 -7.98 1.52
CA LEU A 108 0.35 -6.96 1.00
C LEU A 108 -0.51 -6.44 2.16
N SER A 109 -0.61 -5.14 2.34
CA SER A 109 -1.41 -4.60 3.45
C SER A 109 -2.01 -3.24 3.13
N THR A 110 -3.00 -2.82 3.95
CA THR A 110 -3.58 -1.48 3.84
C THR A 110 -3.35 -0.62 5.07
N LEU A 111 -3.33 0.70 4.80
CA LEU A 111 -3.48 1.76 5.81
C LEU A 111 -4.46 2.83 5.28
N HIS A 112 -4.98 3.67 6.20
CA HIS A 112 -5.91 4.76 5.84
C HIS A 112 -5.21 6.12 5.62
N THR A 113 -3.90 6.11 5.39
CA THR A 113 -3.11 7.31 5.11
C THR A 113 -3.25 7.75 3.65
N ILE A 114 -3.09 9.03 3.38
CA ILE A 114 -3.00 9.59 2.03
C ILE A 114 -1.54 9.99 1.80
N GLY A 115 -0.94 9.41 0.74
CA GLY A 115 0.43 9.68 0.34
C GLY A 115 1.48 8.77 1.00
N ALA A 116 2.57 8.55 0.27
CA ALA A 116 3.63 7.63 0.66
C ALA A 116 4.42 8.13 1.88
N ALA A 117 4.68 9.43 1.97
CA ALA A 117 5.38 10.03 3.11
C ALA A 117 4.60 9.82 4.41
N SER A 118 3.32 10.20 4.44
CA SER A 118 2.43 10.00 5.60
C SER A 118 2.27 8.52 5.96
N THR A 119 2.32 7.64 4.96
CA THR A 119 2.25 6.19 5.19
C THR A 119 3.50 5.69 5.92
N VAL A 120 4.68 6.09 5.48
CA VAL A 120 5.95 5.74 6.12
C VAL A 120 5.97 6.24 7.57
N ASP A 121 5.62 7.51 7.78
CA ASP A 121 5.58 8.10 9.12
C ASP A 121 4.57 7.37 10.01
N ARG A 122 3.38 7.08 9.51
CA ARG A 122 2.33 6.36 10.27
C ARG A 122 2.79 4.98 10.73
N VAL A 123 3.48 4.22 9.87
CA VAL A 123 4.04 2.91 10.25
C VAL A 123 5.07 3.06 11.37
N ILE A 124 5.90 4.08 11.33
CA ILE A 124 6.96 4.30 12.32
C ILE A 124 6.39 4.81 13.64
N ASP A 125 5.44 5.75 13.58
CA ASP A 125 4.90 6.45 14.76
C ASP A 125 4.06 5.56 15.68
N VAL A 126 3.59 4.41 15.20
CA VAL A 126 2.92 3.41 16.03
C VAL A 126 3.88 2.79 17.06
N PHE A 127 5.20 2.82 16.78
CA PHE A 127 6.22 2.25 17.65
C PHE A 127 6.69 3.24 18.72
N PRO A 128 7.03 2.74 19.93
CA PRO A 128 7.63 3.57 20.95
C PRO A 128 8.91 4.27 20.47
N PRO A 129 9.21 5.50 20.93
CA PRO A 129 10.33 6.29 20.41
C PRO A 129 11.68 5.55 20.39
N HIS A 130 11.95 4.71 21.39
CA HIS A 130 13.21 3.95 21.47
C HIS A 130 13.32 2.82 20.42
N GLN A 131 12.21 2.43 19.77
CA GLN A 131 12.19 1.40 18.72
C GLN A 131 12.13 2.02 17.30
N GLN A 132 11.74 3.27 17.16
CA GLN A 132 11.48 3.90 15.87
C GLN A 132 12.70 3.84 14.94
N GLN A 133 13.92 4.04 15.46
CA GLN A 133 15.11 3.96 14.62
C GLN A 133 15.35 2.55 14.06
N GLN A 134 15.11 1.53 14.85
CA GLN A 134 15.18 0.14 14.39
C GLN A 134 14.13 -0.14 13.31
N ILE A 135 12.90 0.32 13.52
CA ILE A 135 11.80 0.14 12.56
C ILE A 135 12.08 0.88 11.24
N ARG A 136 12.66 2.08 11.27
CA ARG A 136 13.11 2.79 10.05
C ARG A 136 14.07 1.92 9.24
N VAL A 137 15.03 1.28 9.88
CA VAL A 137 15.97 0.37 9.20
C VAL A 137 15.23 -0.83 8.61
N GLN A 138 14.40 -1.51 9.40
CA GLN A 138 13.65 -2.68 8.93
C GLN A 138 12.70 -2.32 7.78
N LEU A 139 11.91 -1.25 7.92
CA LEU A 139 11.00 -0.79 6.87
C LEU A 139 11.77 -0.38 5.60
N SER A 140 12.90 0.32 5.74
CA SER A 140 13.75 0.68 4.59
C SER A 140 14.26 -0.54 3.82
N ASN A 141 14.42 -1.68 4.50
CA ASN A 141 14.88 -2.93 3.87
C ASN A 141 13.74 -3.76 3.29
N THR A 142 12.55 -3.70 3.88
CA THR A 142 11.41 -4.56 3.51
C THR A 142 10.41 -3.89 2.56
N LEU A 143 10.26 -2.57 2.59
CA LEU A 143 9.33 -1.86 1.74
C LEU A 143 9.76 -1.97 0.26
N GLU A 144 8.82 -2.34 -0.61
CA GLU A 144 9.02 -2.36 -2.08
C GLU A 144 8.24 -1.25 -2.78
N ALA A 145 6.99 -1.01 -2.35
CA ALA A 145 6.17 0.04 -2.92
C ALA A 145 5.11 0.53 -1.93
N VAL A 146 4.73 1.80 -2.10
CA VAL A 146 3.50 2.37 -1.54
C VAL A 146 2.64 2.82 -2.71
N ILE A 147 1.38 2.37 -2.73
CA ILE A 147 0.36 2.76 -3.70
C ILE A 147 -0.71 3.49 -2.91
N SER A 148 -0.76 4.82 -3.00
CA SER A 148 -1.82 5.60 -2.38
C SER A 148 -2.91 5.89 -3.39
N GLN A 149 -4.17 5.75 -3.00
CA GLN A 149 -5.31 5.77 -3.91
C GLN A 149 -6.42 6.68 -3.41
N GLN A 150 -6.97 7.48 -4.32
CA GLN A 150 -8.18 8.27 -4.12
C GLN A 150 -9.17 8.01 -5.26
N LEU A 151 -10.47 8.05 -4.96
CA LEU A 151 -11.54 8.04 -5.96
C LEU A 151 -12.14 9.44 -6.05
N ILE A 152 -11.96 10.07 -7.20
CA ILE A 152 -12.38 11.45 -7.48
C ILE A 152 -13.62 11.40 -8.35
N PRO A 153 -14.68 12.22 -8.07
CA PRO A 153 -15.83 12.31 -8.95
C PRO A 153 -15.43 12.76 -10.36
N THR A 154 -16.03 12.17 -11.37
CA THR A 154 -15.83 12.59 -12.77
C THR A 154 -16.51 13.95 -13.03
N ALA A 155 -16.05 14.67 -14.04
CA ALA A 155 -16.58 15.98 -14.41
C ALA A 155 -18.11 15.98 -14.70
N ASP A 156 -18.66 14.82 -15.12
CA ASP A 156 -20.11 14.63 -15.32
C ASP A 156 -20.87 14.27 -14.02
N GLY A 157 -20.17 14.09 -12.91
CA GLY A 157 -20.71 13.74 -11.60
C GLY A 157 -21.35 12.36 -11.49
N LYS A 158 -21.28 11.51 -12.53
CA LYS A 158 -21.97 10.21 -12.58
C LYS A 158 -21.12 9.05 -12.09
N HIS A 159 -19.82 9.19 -12.18
CA HIS A 159 -18.85 8.13 -11.88
C HIS A 159 -17.74 8.64 -10.97
N ARG A 160 -16.80 7.77 -10.68
CA ARG A 160 -15.54 8.11 -10.01
C ARG A 160 -14.38 7.56 -10.81
N VAL A 161 -13.27 8.28 -10.82
CA VAL A 161 -12.01 7.87 -11.43
C VAL A 161 -10.95 7.74 -10.34
N ALA A 162 -10.10 6.73 -10.44
CA ALA A 162 -9.02 6.52 -9.47
C ALA A 162 -7.80 7.37 -9.83
N ALA A 163 -7.31 8.12 -8.85
CA ALA A 163 -5.99 8.73 -8.86
C ALA A 163 -5.04 7.88 -8.02
N PHE A 164 -3.86 7.59 -8.54
CA PHE A 164 -2.85 6.79 -7.88
C PHE A 164 -1.56 7.58 -7.68
N GLU A 165 -1.09 7.61 -6.45
CA GLU A 165 0.29 7.91 -6.14
C GLU A 165 1.06 6.59 -6.07
N VAL A 166 2.21 6.50 -6.73
CA VAL A 166 3.04 5.28 -6.72
C VAL A 166 4.48 5.64 -6.35
N MET A 167 4.95 5.08 -5.26
CA MET A 167 6.34 5.17 -4.82
C MET A 167 6.98 3.78 -4.84
N HIS A 168 8.10 3.65 -5.55
CA HIS A 168 8.97 2.47 -5.46
C HIS A 168 10.12 2.71 -4.50
N ALA A 169 10.43 1.74 -3.66
CA ALA A 169 11.50 1.84 -2.67
C ALA A 169 12.88 1.62 -3.32
N ASN A 170 13.31 2.56 -4.15
CA ASN A 170 14.67 2.58 -4.69
C ASN A 170 15.69 2.98 -3.59
N HIS A 171 16.98 2.98 -3.91
CA HIS A 171 18.04 3.30 -2.96
C HIS A 171 17.87 4.67 -2.30
N ALA A 172 17.42 5.69 -3.04
CA ALA A 172 17.20 7.04 -2.51
C ALA A 172 16.05 7.03 -1.49
N VAL A 173 14.92 6.41 -1.82
CA VAL A 173 13.76 6.26 -0.91
C VAL A 173 14.17 5.50 0.35
N ARG A 174 14.87 4.36 0.22
CA ARG A 174 15.35 3.58 1.37
C ARG A 174 16.24 4.39 2.30
N ASN A 175 17.13 5.21 1.76
CA ASN A 175 18.00 6.09 2.57
C ASN A 175 17.19 7.16 3.30
N LEU A 176 16.23 7.84 2.64
CA LEU A 176 15.38 8.84 3.27
C LEU A 176 14.55 8.26 4.41
N ILE A 177 13.99 7.05 4.24
CA ILE A 177 13.26 6.35 5.31
C ILE A 177 14.19 6.09 6.50
N ARG A 178 15.40 5.58 6.26
CA ARG A 178 16.39 5.25 7.29
C ARG A 178 16.83 6.48 8.08
N GLU A 179 16.97 7.63 7.39
CA GLU A 179 17.39 8.90 7.98
C GLU A 179 16.23 9.69 8.60
N GLY A 180 14.97 9.23 8.46
CA GLY A 180 13.79 9.95 8.97
C GLY A 180 13.45 11.23 8.19
N LYS A 181 13.79 11.26 6.91
CA LYS A 181 13.58 12.41 6.00
C LYS A 181 12.39 12.15 5.05
N SER A 182 11.29 11.62 5.56
CA SER A 182 10.08 11.28 4.78
C SER A 182 9.52 12.47 3.98
N HIS A 183 9.65 13.70 4.49
CA HIS A 183 9.25 14.92 3.80
C HIS A 183 9.94 15.15 2.44
N GLN A 184 11.07 14.49 2.18
CA GLN A 184 11.79 14.58 0.89
C GLN A 184 11.36 13.50 -0.12
N LEU A 185 10.51 12.55 0.26
CA LEU A 185 10.09 11.45 -0.62
C LEU A 185 9.38 11.95 -1.89
N ALA A 186 8.53 12.98 -1.77
CA ALA A 186 7.82 13.56 -2.92
C ALA A 186 8.81 14.07 -3.99
N SER A 187 9.89 14.75 -3.58
CA SER A 187 10.93 15.25 -4.52
C SER A 187 11.65 14.10 -5.23
N VAL A 188 11.94 13.00 -4.51
CA VAL A 188 12.53 11.80 -5.13
C VAL A 188 11.57 11.16 -6.11
N MET A 189 10.29 11.08 -5.81
CA MET A 189 9.27 10.54 -6.72
C MET A 189 9.19 11.35 -8.01
N GLN A 190 9.14 12.68 -7.93
CA GLN A 190 9.10 13.59 -9.07
C GLN A 190 10.30 13.42 -10.01
N THR A 191 11.50 13.17 -9.46
CA THR A 191 12.72 12.96 -10.25
C THR A 191 12.84 11.55 -10.84
N ASN A 192 12.03 10.59 -10.35
CA ASN A 192 12.07 9.18 -10.75
C ASN A 192 10.82 8.72 -11.52
N ARG A 193 10.14 9.63 -12.23
CA ARG A 193 8.97 9.32 -13.08
C ARG A 193 9.24 8.22 -14.11
N LYS A 194 10.44 8.18 -14.67
CA LYS A 194 10.85 7.13 -15.63
C LYS A 194 10.82 5.71 -15.03
N LEU A 195 10.86 5.59 -13.71
CA LEU A 195 10.73 4.33 -12.98
C LEU A 195 9.29 4.01 -12.60
N GLY A 196 8.30 4.76 -13.10
CA GLY A 196 6.90 4.58 -12.80
C GLY A 196 6.43 5.24 -11.50
N MET A 197 7.26 6.10 -10.88
CA MET A 197 6.82 6.88 -9.72
C MET A 197 5.98 8.07 -10.16
N ILE A 198 4.92 8.37 -9.39
CA ILE A 198 4.04 9.51 -9.61
C ILE A 198 3.50 9.99 -8.26
N THR A 199 3.47 11.30 -8.03
CA THR A 199 2.83 11.87 -6.86
C THR A 199 1.32 12.00 -7.06
N MET A 200 0.55 12.10 -5.97
CA MET A 200 -0.91 12.22 -6.05
C MET A 200 -1.32 13.46 -6.86
N ASP A 201 -0.69 14.60 -6.60
CA ASP A 201 -1.00 15.85 -7.32
C ASP A 201 -0.70 15.75 -8.82
N GLU A 202 0.38 15.06 -9.21
CA GLU A 202 0.67 14.79 -10.62
C GLU A 202 -0.38 13.89 -11.28
N ALA A 203 -0.84 12.87 -10.57
CA ALA A 203 -1.92 12.00 -11.06
C ALA A 203 -3.24 12.78 -11.22
N ILE A 204 -3.55 13.67 -10.29
CA ILE A 204 -4.74 14.55 -10.36
C ILE A 204 -4.63 15.52 -11.54
N VAL A 205 -3.47 16.16 -11.73
CA VAL A 205 -3.20 17.04 -12.88
C VAL A 205 -3.41 16.29 -14.20
N GLN A 206 -2.93 15.06 -14.32
CA GLN A 206 -3.17 14.24 -15.53
C GLN A 206 -4.66 14.00 -15.78
N LEU A 207 -5.42 13.60 -14.73
CA LEU A 207 -6.86 13.39 -14.86
C LEU A 207 -7.63 14.65 -15.27
N TYR A 208 -7.20 15.82 -14.78
CA TYR A 208 -7.76 17.10 -15.18
C TYR A 208 -7.50 17.41 -16.67
N PHE A 209 -6.24 17.31 -17.14
CA PHE A 209 -5.91 17.55 -18.54
C PHE A 209 -6.52 16.51 -19.50
N GLU A 210 -6.81 15.29 -19.02
CA GLU A 210 -7.57 14.29 -19.77
C GLU A 210 -9.09 14.58 -19.81
N GLY A 211 -9.55 15.64 -19.12
CA GLY A 211 -10.96 16.01 -19.04
C GLY A 211 -11.82 15.03 -18.21
N LYS A 212 -11.20 14.18 -17.41
CA LYS A 212 -11.90 13.21 -16.56
C LYS A 212 -12.50 13.82 -15.31
N ILE A 213 -11.85 14.85 -14.76
CA ILE A 213 -12.30 15.60 -13.57
C ILE A 213 -12.33 17.09 -13.89
N ASP A 214 -13.13 17.85 -13.15
CA ASP A 214 -13.17 19.31 -13.27
C ASP A 214 -12.12 19.99 -12.38
N ARG A 215 -12.00 21.33 -12.53
CA ARG A 215 -11.04 22.14 -11.79
C ARG A 215 -11.29 22.13 -10.28
N GLU A 216 -12.57 22.16 -9.88
CA GLU A 216 -12.97 22.18 -8.47
C GLU A 216 -12.52 20.89 -7.76
N HIS A 217 -12.83 19.73 -8.34
CA HIS A 217 -12.39 18.46 -7.81
C HIS A 217 -10.86 18.31 -7.82
N ALA A 218 -10.17 18.82 -8.86
CA ALA A 218 -8.71 18.76 -8.90
C ALA A 218 -8.07 19.51 -7.73
N ILE A 219 -8.58 20.69 -7.38
CA ILE A 219 -8.10 21.48 -6.24
C ILE A 219 -8.50 20.81 -4.91
N GLN A 220 -9.75 20.36 -4.79
CA GLN A 220 -10.28 19.77 -3.54
C GLN A 220 -9.54 18.49 -3.12
N PHE A 221 -9.11 17.67 -4.09
CA PHE A 221 -8.46 16.39 -3.83
C PHE A 221 -6.92 16.47 -3.82
N ALA A 222 -6.34 17.63 -4.15
CA ALA A 222 -4.91 17.85 -4.12
C ALA A 222 -4.35 17.79 -2.69
N GLN A 223 -3.11 17.32 -2.57
CA GLN A 223 -2.34 17.40 -1.31
C GLN A 223 -1.83 18.83 -1.06
N ASP A 224 -1.53 19.57 -2.12
CA ASP A 224 -1.14 20.99 -2.10
C ASP A 224 -2.09 21.77 -3.04
N PRO A 225 -3.24 22.28 -2.51
CA PRO A 225 -4.22 23.01 -3.29
C PRO A 225 -3.66 24.29 -3.94
N ASP A 226 -2.79 25.03 -3.21
CA ASP A 226 -2.20 26.28 -3.71
C ASP A 226 -1.28 26.02 -4.93
N SER A 227 -0.47 24.98 -4.84
CA SER A 227 0.35 24.52 -5.97
C SER A 227 -0.50 23.99 -7.13
N MET A 228 -1.63 23.34 -6.83
CA MET A 228 -2.56 22.82 -7.82
C MET A 228 -3.19 23.95 -8.62
N GLU A 229 -3.70 25.01 -7.96
CA GLU A 229 -4.30 26.18 -8.63
C GLU A 229 -3.37 26.84 -9.65
N ASN A 230 -2.08 26.83 -9.38
CA ASN A 230 -1.06 27.40 -10.27
C ASN A 230 -0.71 26.49 -11.46
N LYS A 231 -1.11 25.22 -11.44
CA LYS A 231 -0.79 24.23 -12.48
C LYS A 231 -1.92 23.97 -13.47
N ILE A 232 -3.19 24.34 -13.09
CA ILE A 232 -4.42 24.04 -13.86
C ILE A 232 -5.26 25.27 -14.18
#